data_31ae75515758103688746a853719390a
#
_entry.id   31ae75515758103688746a853719390a
#
_cell.length_a   1.000
_cell.length_b   1.000
_cell.length_c   1.000
_cell.angle_alpha   90.00
_cell.angle_beta   90.00
_cell.angle_gamma   90.00
#
_symmetry.space_group_name_H-M   'P 1'
#
loop_
_entity.id
_entity.type
_entity.pdbx_description
1 polymer ?
#
loop_
_entity_poly.entity_id
_entity_poly.type
_entity_poly.pdbx_seq_one_letter_code
_entity_poly.pdbx_strand_id
1 'polypeptide(L)'
;MVELSRTDARCMDRRRPTSLVVVGIQISPSILSADFANLAAECQSVAGHADWLHVDVMDNHFVPNLTIGLPVVESLLKAVDTPVDCHLMIEDPDRWAPGYAEAGAGSVTFHVEAATAPIKLARDLRRHGARAGLGLRPATPVEPYADLLPEFDMLLIMTVEPGFGGQKFLDVVVPKIRRARQIIGDADVWLQVDGGVDTRTIEICADAGADVFVAGSAVFGAENAADAVDRLRTLAGSAQS
;
A
#
# COMPACT_ATOMS: atom_id res chain seq x y z
N MET A 1 49.97 -29.21 -0.44
CA MET A 1 49.44 -28.42 0.68
C MET A 1 48.89 -27.11 0.10
N VAL A 2 47.58 -27.01 -0.08
CA VAL A 2 46.91 -25.78 -0.50
C VAL A 2 45.86 -25.52 0.56
N GLU A 3 46.04 -24.43 1.28
CA GLU A 3 45.16 -23.95 2.35
C GLU A 3 43.89 -23.41 1.75
N LEU A 4 42.74 -24.00 2.10
CA LEU A 4 41.41 -23.50 1.77
C LEU A 4 41.03 -22.46 2.82
N SER A 5 41.00 -21.19 2.42
CA SER A 5 40.50 -20.05 3.15
C SER A 5 38.99 -20.23 3.37
N ARG A 6 38.58 -20.34 4.63
CA ARG A 6 37.19 -20.28 5.06
C ARG A 6 36.72 -18.83 5.01
N THR A 7 35.92 -18.46 4.02
CA THR A 7 35.15 -17.22 4.01
C THR A 7 33.93 -17.39 4.89
N ASP A 8 33.89 -16.65 5.99
CA ASP A 8 32.79 -16.51 6.92
C ASP A 8 31.53 -15.98 6.21
N ALA A 9 30.56 -16.85 6.00
CA ALA A 9 29.20 -16.47 5.70
C ALA A 9 28.53 -16.02 7.01
N ARG A 10 28.66 -14.75 7.38
CA ARG A 10 27.83 -14.15 8.41
C ARG A 10 26.41 -13.98 7.86
N CYS A 11 25.57 -14.95 8.16
CA CYS A 11 24.13 -14.83 8.08
C CYS A 11 23.72 -13.68 9.04
N MET A 12 23.44 -12.51 8.50
CA MET A 12 22.85 -11.41 9.27
C MET A 12 21.42 -11.80 9.64
N ASP A 13 21.28 -12.40 10.81
CA ASP A 13 20.01 -12.50 11.54
C ASP A 13 19.55 -11.07 11.89
N ARG A 14 18.84 -10.43 10.97
CA ARG A 14 18.11 -9.18 11.25
C ARG A 14 16.86 -9.52 12.04
N ARG A 15 17.04 -9.80 13.34
CA ARG A 15 15.93 -9.79 14.29
C ARG A 15 15.33 -8.39 14.27
N ARG A 16 14.06 -8.30 13.86
CA ARG A 16 13.25 -7.08 14.00
C ARG A 16 13.32 -6.66 15.48
N PRO A 17 13.52 -5.37 15.78
CA PRO A 17 13.44 -4.91 17.17
C PRO A 17 12.02 -5.19 17.67
N THR A 18 11.90 -5.89 18.78
CA THR A 18 10.67 -6.16 19.54
C THR A 18 10.27 -4.90 20.35
N SER A 19 10.15 -3.77 19.72
CA SER A 19 9.40 -2.65 20.25
C SER A 19 8.05 -2.64 19.56
N LEU A 20 6.97 -2.55 20.32
CA LEU A 20 5.65 -2.17 19.80
C LEU A 20 5.83 -0.86 19.03
N VAL A 21 6.05 -0.98 17.72
CA VAL A 21 6.04 0.17 16.83
C VAL A 21 4.56 0.50 16.72
N VAL A 22 4.11 1.46 17.54
CA VAL A 22 2.85 2.17 17.23
C VAL A 22 3.08 2.74 15.83
N VAL A 23 2.48 2.12 14.85
CA VAL A 23 2.53 2.62 13.46
C VAL A 23 1.79 3.95 13.51
N GLY A 24 2.52 5.04 13.37
CA GLY A 24 1.92 6.37 13.27
C GLY A 24 1.08 6.46 11.99
N ILE A 25 0.20 7.44 11.93
CA ILE A 25 -0.60 7.74 10.74
C ILE A 25 0.33 7.93 9.52
N GLN A 26 0.04 7.22 8.44
CA GLN A 26 0.77 7.31 7.18
C GLN A 26 -0.18 7.75 6.05
N ILE A 27 0.27 8.72 5.27
CA ILE A 27 -0.46 9.23 4.11
C ILE A 27 0.28 8.79 2.85
N SER A 28 -0.46 8.13 1.95
CA SER A 28 0.02 7.59 0.69
C SER A 28 -0.76 8.22 -0.48
N PRO A 29 -0.31 9.37 -1.04
CA PRO A 29 -0.96 10.00 -2.19
C PRO A 29 -1.00 9.05 -3.39
N SER A 30 -2.23 8.79 -3.94
CA SER A 30 -2.37 8.02 -5.17
C SER A 30 -2.09 8.88 -6.39
N ILE A 31 -1.04 8.52 -7.13
CA ILE A 31 -0.64 9.18 -8.37
C ILE A 31 -1.65 9.00 -9.51
N LEU A 32 -2.64 8.14 -9.34
CA LEU A 32 -3.75 8.00 -10.31
C LEU A 32 -4.50 9.32 -10.54
N SER A 33 -4.44 10.23 -9.56
CA SER A 33 -5.06 11.56 -9.64
C SER A 33 -4.09 12.68 -10.03
N ALA A 34 -2.82 12.37 -10.28
CA ALA A 34 -1.79 13.31 -10.70
C ALA A 34 -1.82 13.54 -12.22
N ASP A 35 -1.14 14.58 -12.69
CA ASP A 35 -0.90 14.79 -14.11
C ASP A 35 0.19 13.82 -14.62
N PHE A 36 -0.22 12.78 -15.34
CA PHE A 36 0.69 11.77 -15.89
C PHE A 36 1.71 12.34 -16.89
N ALA A 37 1.42 13.47 -17.52
CA ALA A 37 2.38 14.12 -18.41
C ALA A 37 3.56 14.75 -17.64
N ASN A 38 3.37 15.03 -16.34
CA ASN A 38 4.35 15.66 -15.45
C ASN A 38 4.56 14.86 -14.16
N LEU A 39 4.40 13.54 -14.22
CA LEU A 39 4.29 12.66 -13.06
C LEU A 39 5.41 12.81 -12.03
N ALA A 40 6.67 12.95 -12.46
CA ALA A 40 7.80 13.14 -11.56
C ALA A 40 7.68 14.46 -10.76
N ALA A 41 7.27 15.56 -11.40
CA ALA A 41 7.06 16.85 -10.74
C ALA A 41 5.90 16.79 -9.74
N GLU A 42 4.80 16.14 -10.11
CA GLU A 42 3.66 15.90 -9.23
C GLU A 42 4.07 15.11 -7.97
N CYS A 43 4.81 14.01 -8.13
CA CYS A 43 5.33 13.24 -7.01
C CYS A 43 6.30 14.04 -6.12
N GLN A 44 7.16 14.88 -6.73
CA GLN A 44 8.07 15.75 -6.00
C GLN A 44 7.34 16.84 -5.20
N SER A 45 6.15 17.27 -5.64
CA SER A 45 5.36 18.29 -4.92
C SER A 45 4.89 17.84 -3.53
N VAL A 46 4.82 16.52 -3.28
CA VAL A 46 4.46 15.94 -1.98
C VAL A 46 5.65 15.34 -1.24
N ALA A 47 6.87 15.44 -1.80
CA ALA A 47 8.07 14.90 -1.17
C ALA A 47 8.35 15.53 0.19
N GLY A 48 8.72 14.72 1.18
CA GLY A 48 8.95 15.15 2.56
C GLY A 48 7.68 15.31 3.40
N HIS A 49 6.49 15.28 2.78
CA HIS A 49 5.18 15.30 3.44
C HIS A 49 4.49 13.93 3.37
N ALA A 50 4.53 13.27 2.21
CA ALA A 50 4.00 11.93 2.03
C ALA A 50 4.94 10.87 2.61
N ASP A 51 4.38 9.80 3.21
CA ASP A 51 5.16 8.64 3.67
C ASP A 51 5.45 7.68 2.53
N TRP A 52 4.52 7.58 1.59
CA TRP A 52 4.55 6.73 0.41
C TRP A 52 3.99 7.45 -0.81
N LEU A 53 4.31 6.96 -2.01
CA LEU A 53 3.57 7.25 -3.23
C LEU A 53 2.79 5.99 -3.62
N HIS A 54 1.48 6.08 -3.73
CA HIS A 54 0.63 4.96 -4.11
C HIS A 54 0.46 4.90 -5.63
N VAL A 55 0.76 3.74 -6.20
CA VAL A 55 0.79 3.51 -7.63
C VAL A 55 -0.24 2.44 -8.01
N ASP A 56 -1.35 2.87 -8.60
CA ASP A 56 -2.44 2.00 -9.03
C ASP A 56 -2.15 1.39 -10.41
N VAL A 57 -1.78 0.12 -10.43
CA VAL A 57 -1.52 -0.67 -11.63
C VAL A 57 -2.77 -1.45 -12.01
N MET A 58 -3.32 -1.17 -13.19
CA MET A 58 -4.55 -1.78 -13.71
C MET A 58 -4.34 -2.33 -15.10
N ASP A 59 -4.86 -3.52 -15.39
CA ASP A 59 -4.59 -4.29 -16.62
C ASP A 59 -5.78 -4.39 -17.59
N ASN A 60 -6.91 -3.76 -17.26
CA ASN A 60 -8.19 -3.88 -18.00
C ASN A 60 -8.74 -5.33 -18.08
N HIS A 61 -8.38 -6.19 -17.12
CA HIS A 61 -8.91 -7.53 -16.93
C HIS A 61 -9.48 -7.70 -15.53
N PHE A 62 -8.66 -7.57 -14.50
CA PHE A 62 -9.13 -7.59 -13.11
C PHE A 62 -10.08 -6.44 -12.78
N VAL A 63 -9.83 -5.25 -13.35
CA VAL A 63 -10.69 -4.06 -13.27
C VAL A 63 -10.93 -3.48 -14.68
N PRO A 64 -12.07 -2.79 -14.93
CA PRO A 64 -12.41 -2.27 -16.25
C PRO A 64 -11.67 -0.94 -16.57
N ASN A 65 -10.38 -0.87 -16.30
CA ASN A 65 -9.51 0.27 -16.58
C ASN A 65 -8.08 -0.19 -16.82
N LEU A 66 -7.35 0.56 -17.64
CA LEU A 66 -5.93 0.37 -17.94
C LEU A 66 -5.16 1.62 -17.50
N THR A 67 -4.15 1.46 -16.67
CA THR A 67 -3.34 2.59 -16.20
C THR A 67 -1.90 2.47 -16.65
N ILE A 68 -0.98 2.28 -15.72
CA ILE A 68 0.46 2.21 -15.94
C ILE A 68 0.99 0.83 -15.54
N GLY A 69 2.19 0.52 -16.01
CA GLY A 69 2.84 -0.75 -15.73
C GLY A 69 4.28 -0.57 -15.22
N LEU A 70 4.99 -1.69 -15.10
CA LEU A 70 6.33 -1.76 -14.54
C LEU A 70 7.32 -0.74 -15.14
N PRO A 71 7.37 -0.47 -16.48
CA PRO A 71 8.32 0.51 -17.02
C PRO A 71 8.13 1.94 -16.49
N VAL A 72 6.88 2.34 -16.16
CA VAL A 72 6.60 3.64 -15.56
C VAL A 72 7.05 3.65 -14.09
N VAL A 73 6.79 2.56 -13.36
CA VAL A 73 7.24 2.42 -11.96
C VAL A 73 8.77 2.45 -11.88
N GLU A 74 9.49 1.73 -12.75
CA GLU A 74 10.96 1.77 -12.83
C GLU A 74 11.51 3.18 -13.11
N SER A 75 10.79 3.96 -13.92
CA SER A 75 11.16 5.35 -14.22
C SER A 75 10.90 6.26 -13.03
N LEU A 76 9.77 6.06 -12.34
CA LEU A 76 9.40 6.83 -11.16
C LEU A 76 10.38 6.59 -10.01
N LEU A 77 10.73 5.33 -9.73
CA LEU A 77 11.71 4.95 -8.70
C LEU A 77 13.09 5.60 -8.87
N LYS A 78 13.45 6.01 -10.10
CA LYS A 78 14.69 6.76 -10.38
C LYS A 78 14.53 8.26 -10.21
N ALA A 79 13.30 8.77 -10.20
CA ALA A 79 13.00 10.19 -10.22
C ALA A 79 12.59 10.73 -8.84
N VAL A 80 12.24 9.85 -7.88
CA VAL A 80 11.75 10.23 -6.55
C VAL A 80 12.46 9.46 -5.45
N ASP A 81 12.64 10.11 -4.29
CA ASP A 81 13.20 9.48 -3.09
C ASP A 81 12.10 8.92 -2.15
N THR A 82 10.85 9.41 -2.30
CA THR A 82 9.71 8.91 -1.52
C THR A 82 9.44 7.45 -1.86
N PRO A 83 9.31 6.55 -0.86
CA PRO A 83 9.04 5.14 -1.11
C PRO A 83 7.77 4.92 -1.94
N VAL A 84 7.79 3.93 -2.81
CA VAL A 84 6.67 3.58 -3.69
C VAL A 84 5.94 2.34 -3.16
N ASP A 85 4.62 2.46 -3.03
CA ASP A 85 3.67 1.40 -2.72
C ASP A 85 2.88 1.05 -3.99
N CYS A 86 3.15 -0.10 -4.59
CA CYS A 86 2.48 -0.56 -5.81
C CYS A 86 1.23 -1.37 -5.45
N HIS A 87 0.07 -0.90 -5.88
CA HIS A 87 -1.21 -1.59 -5.74
C HIS A 87 -1.59 -2.25 -7.07
N LEU A 88 -1.54 -3.57 -7.10
CA LEU A 88 -1.73 -4.36 -8.32
C LEU A 88 -3.18 -4.85 -8.43
N MET A 89 -3.97 -4.15 -9.22
CA MET A 89 -5.33 -4.54 -9.65
C MET A 89 -5.23 -5.23 -11.02
N ILE A 90 -4.60 -6.41 -11.03
CA ILE A 90 -4.27 -7.17 -12.25
C ILE A 90 -4.61 -8.64 -12.10
N GLU A 91 -4.86 -9.32 -13.21
CA GLU A 91 -4.87 -10.79 -13.28
C GLU A 91 -3.45 -11.35 -13.13
N ASP A 92 -3.36 -12.59 -12.61
CA ASP A 92 -2.11 -13.34 -12.45
C ASP A 92 -0.99 -12.55 -11.69
N PRO A 93 -1.28 -12.01 -10.49
CA PRO A 93 -0.27 -11.28 -9.71
C PRO A 93 0.91 -12.18 -9.30
N ASP A 94 0.72 -13.50 -9.19
CA ASP A 94 1.78 -14.46 -8.90
C ASP A 94 2.91 -14.39 -9.92
N ARG A 95 2.61 -14.03 -11.17
CA ARG A 95 3.57 -13.85 -12.24
C ARG A 95 4.22 -12.46 -12.25
N TRP A 96 3.41 -11.41 -12.05
CA TRP A 96 3.83 -10.04 -12.32
C TRP A 96 4.37 -9.29 -11.10
N ALA A 97 3.83 -9.55 -9.89
CA ALA A 97 4.17 -8.79 -8.70
C ALA A 97 5.66 -8.87 -8.31
N PRO A 98 6.37 -10.01 -8.46
CA PRO A 98 7.80 -10.06 -8.13
C PRO A 98 8.64 -9.02 -8.88
N GLY A 99 8.30 -8.71 -10.14
CA GLY A 99 9.03 -7.71 -10.94
C GLY A 99 8.98 -6.30 -10.36
N TYR A 100 7.90 -5.91 -9.69
CA TYR A 100 7.78 -4.61 -9.03
C TYR A 100 8.67 -4.54 -7.77
N ALA A 101 8.76 -5.62 -7.01
CA ALA A 101 9.65 -5.72 -5.87
C ALA A 101 11.14 -5.74 -6.32
N GLU A 102 11.47 -6.47 -7.39
CA GLU A 102 12.82 -6.50 -8.01
C GLU A 102 13.23 -5.11 -8.51
N ALA A 103 12.29 -4.33 -9.04
CA ALA A 103 12.54 -2.96 -9.50
C ALA A 103 12.84 -1.99 -8.34
N GLY A 104 12.50 -2.36 -7.09
CA GLY A 104 12.78 -1.56 -5.89
C GLY A 104 11.56 -0.89 -5.27
N ALA A 105 10.33 -1.30 -5.63
CA ALA A 105 9.14 -0.86 -4.89
C ALA A 105 9.26 -1.25 -3.41
N GLY A 106 8.98 -0.31 -2.51
CA GLY A 106 9.08 -0.53 -1.06
C GLY A 106 7.95 -1.40 -0.50
N SER A 107 6.80 -1.37 -1.17
CA SER A 107 5.61 -2.18 -0.88
C SER A 107 4.95 -2.64 -2.17
N VAL A 108 4.42 -3.86 -2.19
CA VAL A 108 3.63 -4.40 -3.30
C VAL A 108 2.41 -5.09 -2.73
N THR A 109 1.24 -4.55 -3.04
CA THR A 109 -0.07 -5.08 -2.65
C THR A 109 -0.73 -5.73 -3.86
N PHE A 110 -1.23 -6.94 -3.68
CA PHE A 110 -2.01 -7.67 -4.68
C PHE A 110 -3.35 -8.11 -4.11
N HIS A 111 -4.34 -8.28 -4.97
CA HIS A 111 -5.66 -8.73 -4.56
C HIS A 111 -5.70 -10.24 -4.34
N VAL A 112 -6.28 -10.66 -3.20
CA VAL A 112 -6.48 -12.08 -2.90
C VAL A 112 -7.37 -12.75 -3.94
N GLU A 113 -8.31 -12.02 -4.52
CA GLU A 113 -9.26 -12.50 -5.53
C GLU A 113 -8.59 -12.88 -6.85
N ALA A 114 -7.36 -12.39 -7.09
CA ALA A 114 -6.59 -12.68 -8.30
C ALA A 114 -5.43 -13.66 -8.05
N ALA A 115 -5.00 -13.83 -6.80
CA ALA A 115 -3.82 -14.63 -6.46
C ALA A 115 -4.14 -16.12 -6.37
N THR A 116 -3.27 -16.95 -6.94
CA THR A 116 -3.36 -18.42 -6.86
C THR A 116 -2.64 -18.97 -5.62
N ALA A 117 -1.50 -18.38 -5.26
CA ALA A 117 -0.65 -18.82 -4.15
C ALA A 117 -0.21 -17.64 -3.27
N PRO A 118 -1.14 -16.97 -2.53
CA PRO A 118 -0.89 -15.70 -1.86
C PRO A 118 0.25 -15.76 -0.83
N ILE A 119 0.39 -16.84 -0.07
CA ILE A 119 1.49 -16.99 0.90
C ILE A 119 2.85 -17.09 0.19
N LYS A 120 2.93 -17.89 -0.88
CA LYS A 120 4.16 -18.01 -1.66
C LYS A 120 4.54 -16.65 -2.23
N LEU A 121 3.58 -15.94 -2.81
CA LEU A 121 3.79 -14.64 -3.41
C LEU A 121 4.26 -13.61 -2.36
N ALA A 122 3.63 -13.55 -1.19
CA ALA A 122 4.07 -12.67 -0.11
C ALA A 122 5.53 -12.91 0.29
N ARG A 123 5.92 -14.19 0.42
CA ARG A 123 7.31 -14.56 0.74
C ARG A 123 8.29 -14.20 -0.39
N ASP A 124 7.85 -14.30 -1.65
CA ASP A 124 8.65 -13.90 -2.81
C ASP A 124 8.90 -12.38 -2.80
N LEU A 125 7.88 -11.56 -2.57
CA LEU A 125 7.99 -10.11 -2.45
C LEU A 125 8.97 -9.70 -1.33
N ARG A 126 8.85 -10.33 -0.15
CA ARG A 126 9.76 -10.08 0.98
C ARG A 126 11.21 -10.46 0.68
N ARG A 127 11.47 -11.51 -0.11
CA ARG A 127 12.83 -11.88 -0.53
C ARG A 127 13.48 -10.83 -1.41
N HIS A 128 12.69 -10.08 -2.18
CA HIS A 128 13.16 -8.94 -2.98
C HIS A 128 13.22 -7.62 -2.19
N GLY A 129 12.86 -7.65 -0.90
CA GLY A 129 12.98 -6.50 0.00
C GLY A 129 11.73 -5.64 0.12
N ALA A 130 10.67 -5.95 -0.62
CA ALA A 130 9.39 -5.24 -0.54
C ALA A 130 8.54 -5.74 0.64
N ARG A 131 7.71 -4.87 1.20
CA ARG A 131 6.59 -5.26 2.05
C ARG A 131 5.54 -5.96 1.19
N ALA A 132 4.92 -7.00 1.73
CA ALA A 132 3.87 -7.75 1.04
C ALA A 132 2.49 -7.31 1.56
N GLY A 133 1.66 -6.73 0.71
CA GLY A 133 0.29 -6.32 1.01
C GLY A 133 -0.74 -7.30 0.44
N LEU A 134 -1.81 -7.56 1.20
CA LEU A 134 -2.99 -8.31 0.76
C LEU A 134 -4.16 -7.36 0.58
N GLY A 135 -4.67 -7.22 -0.64
CA GLY A 135 -5.83 -6.38 -0.98
C GLY A 135 -7.14 -7.16 -0.98
N LEU A 136 -8.20 -6.55 -0.47
CA LEU A 136 -9.56 -7.09 -0.45
C LEU A 136 -10.55 -6.10 -1.06
N ARG A 137 -11.36 -6.55 -2.05
CA ARG A 137 -12.50 -5.78 -2.58
C ARG A 137 -13.53 -5.47 -1.49
N PRO A 138 -14.43 -4.49 -1.68
CA PRO A 138 -15.46 -4.15 -0.69
C PRO A 138 -16.31 -5.36 -0.26
N ALA A 139 -16.69 -6.22 -1.19
CA ALA A 139 -17.53 -7.39 -0.93
C ALA A 139 -16.78 -8.60 -0.36
N THR A 140 -15.44 -8.65 -0.44
CA THR A 140 -14.64 -9.78 0.04
C THR A 140 -14.48 -9.70 1.56
N PRO A 141 -14.96 -10.70 2.35
CA PRO A 141 -14.82 -10.68 3.80
C PRO A 141 -13.36 -10.87 4.23
N VAL A 142 -12.99 -10.35 5.40
CA VAL A 142 -11.63 -10.48 5.93
C VAL A 142 -11.42 -11.77 6.73
N GLU A 143 -12.47 -12.30 7.32
CA GLU A 143 -12.44 -13.42 8.25
C GLU A 143 -11.78 -14.69 7.68
N PRO A 144 -12.02 -15.09 6.42
CA PRO A 144 -11.37 -16.27 5.83
C PRO A 144 -9.84 -16.18 5.73
N TYR A 145 -9.28 -14.98 5.83
CA TYR A 145 -7.84 -14.72 5.68
C TYR A 145 -7.14 -14.43 7.00
N ALA A 146 -7.86 -14.50 8.13
CA ALA A 146 -7.32 -14.17 9.45
C ALA A 146 -6.02 -14.94 9.77
N ASP A 147 -5.99 -16.25 9.52
CA ASP A 147 -4.82 -17.09 9.76
C ASP A 147 -3.64 -16.81 8.81
N LEU A 148 -3.88 -16.11 7.70
CA LEU A 148 -2.85 -15.77 6.73
C LEU A 148 -2.20 -14.42 7.02
N LEU A 149 -2.85 -13.53 7.77
CA LEU A 149 -2.35 -12.16 7.99
C LEU A 149 -0.91 -12.09 8.53
N PRO A 150 -0.42 -13.02 9.38
CA PRO A 150 0.98 -13.01 9.82
C PRO A 150 2.01 -13.20 8.69
N GLU A 151 1.59 -13.69 7.52
CA GLU A 151 2.43 -13.81 6.33
C GLU A 151 2.52 -12.48 5.55
N PHE A 152 1.77 -11.45 5.94
CA PHE A 152 1.70 -10.16 5.27
C PHE A 152 2.21 -9.03 6.17
N ASP A 153 2.65 -7.95 5.55
CA ASP A 153 3.09 -6.73 6.22
C ASP A 153 1.98 -5.65 6.21
N MET A 154 0.96 -5.82 5.35
CA MET A 154 -0.14 -4.89 5.18
C MET A 154 -1.41 -5.60 4.71
N LEU A 155 -2.55 -5.16 5.22
CA LEU A 155 -3.88 -5.50 4.73
C LEU A 155 -4.53 -4.25 4.15
N LEU A 156 -4.83 -4.27 2.86
CA LEU A 156 -5.55 -3.20 2.16
C LEU A 156 -7.04 -3.53 2.08
N ILE A 157 -7.88 -2.65 2.60
CA ILE A 157 -9.33 -2.70 2.43
C ILE A 157 -9.75 -1.63 1.41
N MET A 158 -10.30 -2.08 0.28
CA MET A 158 -10.89 -1.16 -0.68
C MET A 158 -12.17 -0.54 -0.09
N THR A 159 -12.26 0.78 -0.14
CA THR A 159 -13.41 1.55 0.31
C THR A 159 -14.26 2.12 -0.85
N VAL A 160 -13.92 1.70 -2.06
CA VAL A 160 -14.68 1.82 -3.32
C VAL A 160 -14.52 0.53 -4.12
N GLU A 161 -15.32 0.30 -5.16
CA GLU A 161 -15.00 -0.75 -6.12
C GLU A 161 -13.72 -0.37 -6.88
N PRO A 162 -12.70 -1.26 -6.96
CA PRO A 162 -11.44 -0.95 -7.62
C PRO A 162 -11.64 -0.68 -9.11
N GLY A 163 -10.78 0.22 -9.68
CA GLY A 163 -10.76 0.49 -11.12
C GLY A 163 -10.74 1.96 -11.52
N PHE A 164 -11.28 2.88 -10.72
CA PHE A 164 -11.31 4.30 -11.07
C PHE A 164 -11.01 5.18 -9.85
N GLY A 165 -10.28 6.29 -10.08
CA GLY A 165 -10.09 7.34 -9.09
C GLY A 165 -11.34 8.23 -8.91
N GLY A 166 -11.37 9.00 -7.82
CA GLY A 166 -12.42 10.00 -7.58
C GLY A 166 -13.81 9.43 -7.25
N GLN A 167 -13.91 8.16 -6.93
CA GLN A 167 -15.18 7.53 -6.55
C GLN A 167 -15.63 7.94 -5.14
N LYS A 168 -16.93 7.88 -4.90
CA LYS A 168 -17.51 8.14 -3.58
C LYS A 168 -17.23 6.98 -2.62
N PHE A 169 -16.75 7.31 -1.43
CA PHE A 169 -16.52 6.38 -0.33
C PHE A 169 -17.76 5.52 0.00
N LEU A 170 -17.56 4.25 0.28
CA LEU A 170 -18.59 3.28 0.64
C LEU A 170 -18.68 3.12 2.16
N ASP A 171 -19.57 3.85 2.81
CA ASP A 171 -19.75 3.79 4.27
C ASP A 171 -20.03 2.36 4.79
N VAL A 172 -20.62 1.50 3.96
CA VAL A 172 -20.91 0.09 4.27
C VAL A 172 -19.62 -0.73 4.57
N VAL A 173 -18.45 -0.26 4.17
CA VAL A 173 -17.16 -0.93 4.41
C VAL A 173 -16.58 -0.60 5.80
N VAL A 174 -17.00 0.47 6.46
CA VAL A 174 -16.47 0.89 7.77
C VAL A 174 -16.51 -0.23 8.84
N PRO A 175 -17.61 -0.99 9.00
CA PRO A 175 -17.63 -2.12 9.92
C PRO A 175 -16.59 -3.20 9.58
N LYS A 176 -16.23 -3.37 8.29
CA LYS A 176 -15.18 -4.31 7.88
C LYS A 176 -13.79 -3.82 8.29
N ILE A 177 -13.51 -2.50 8.20
CA ILE A 177 -12.25 -1.92 8.69
C ILE A 177 -12.08 -2.21 10.18
N ARG A 178 -13.12 -1.99 11.00
CA ARG A 178 -13.10 -2.32 12.44
C ARG A 178 -12.82 -3.80 12.72
N ARG A 179 -13.48 -4.70 11.98
CA ARG A 179 -13.23 -6.15 12.12
C ARG A 179 -11.81 -6.52 11.70
N ALA A 180 -11.30 -5.93 10.61
CA ALA A 180 -9.93 -6.14 10.17
C ALA A 180 -8.93 -5.74 11.26
N ARG A 181 -9.11 -4.57 11.89
CA ARG A 181 -8.28 -4.15 13.02
C ARG A 181 -8.35 -5.12 14.19
N GLN A 182 -9.56 -5.61 14.53
CA GLN A 182 -9.72 -6.60 15.61
C GLN A 182 -9.02 -7.92 15.30
N ILE A 183 -9.07 -8.38 14.05
CA ILE A 183 -8.41 -9.61 13.59
C ILE A 183 -6.88 -9.44 13.59
N ILE A 184 -6.38 -8.30 13.14
CA ILE A 184 -4.94 -7.97 13.17
C ILE A 184 -4.45 -7.96 14.62
N GLY A 185 -5.22 -7.40 15.57
CA GLY A 185 -4.82 -7.29 16.96
C GLY A 185 -3.46 -6.64 17.13
N ASP A 186 -2.55 -7.30 17.84
CA ASP A 186 -1.17 -6.86 18.13
C ASP A 186 -0.15 -7.27 17.05
N ALA A 187 -0.58 -7.88 15.94
CA ALA A 187 0.32 -8.26 14.85
C ALA A 187 0.90 -7.02 14.14
N ASP A 188 2.17 -7.12 13.74
CA ASP A 188 2.86 -6.08 12.96
C ASP A 188 2.38 -6.09 11.48
N VAL A 189 1.08 -5.79 11.31
CA VAL A 189 0.40 -5.72 10.02
C VAL A 189 -0.31 -4.37 9.94
N TRP A 190 0.06 -3.55 8.96
CA TRP A 190 -0.58 -2.27 8.72
C TRP A 190 -1.97 -2.45 8.12
N LEU A 191 -2.91 -1.61 8.52
CA LEU A 191 -4.25 -1.57 7.94
C LEU A 191 -4.37 -0.36 7.02
N GLN A 192 -4.33 -0.61 5.71
CA GLN A 192 -4.46 0.42 4.68
C GLN A 192 -5.91 0.48 4.19
N VAL A 193 -6.37 1.69 3.85
CA VAL A 193 -7.65 1.95 3.17
C VAL A 193 -7.41 2.73 1.90
N ASP A 194 -8.13 2.33 0.84
CA ASP A 194 -8.05 2.97 -0.48
C ASP A 194 -9.43 3.15 -1.10
N GLY A 195 -9.70 4.39 -1.51
CA GLY A 195 -10.88 4.80 -2.24
C GLY A 195 -11.76 5.84 -1.53
N GLY A 196 -11.89 7.03 -2.13
CA GLY A 196 -12.73 8.10 -1.62
C GLY A 196 -12.26 8.68 -0.27
N VAL A 197 -10.97 8.56 0.05
CA VAL A 197 -10.39 9.16 1.25
C VAL A 197 -10.22 10.66 1.02
N ASP A 198 -10.88 11.44 1.86
CA ASP A 198 -10.86 12.91 1.90
C ASP A 198 -10.83 13.40 3.35
N THR A 199 -10.92 14.72 3.56
CA THR A 199 -10.87 15.34 4.89
C THR A 199 -12.01 14.91 5.84
N ARG A 200 -13.08 14.33 5.32
CA ARG A 200 -14.21 13.84 6.11
C ARG A 200 -14.11 12.33 6.36
N THR A 201 -13.77 11.57 5.34
CA THR A 201 -13.78 10.10 5.40
C THR A 201 -12.53 9.54 6.09
N ILE A 202 -11.42 10.31 6.11
CA ILE A 202 -10.18 9.89 6.78
C ILE A 202 -10.38 9.72 8.29
N GLU A 203 -11.14 10.64 8.93
CA GLU A 203 -11.45 10.54 10.37
C GLU A 203 -12.27 9.28 10.68
N ILE A 204 -13.23 8.94 9.82
CA ILE A 204 -14.04 7.71 9.94
C ILE A 204 -13.17 6.45 9.83
N CYS A 205 -12.22 6.45 8.89
CA CYS A 205 -11.31 5.32 8.69
C CYS A 205 -10.30 5.19 9.84
N ALA A 206 -9.78 6.29 10.35
CA ALA A 206 -8.85 6.34 11.48
C ALA A 206 -9.53 5.85 12.78
N ASP A 207 -10.75 6.31 13.08
CA ASP A 207 -11.58 5.81 14.19
C ASP A 207 -11.87 4.30 14.06
N ALA A 208 -12.01 3.81 12.82
CA ALA A 208 -12.20 2.39 12.55
C ALA A 208 -10.90 1.57 12.69
N GLY A 209 -9.74 2.19 12.90
CA GLY A 209 -8.45 1.57 13.17
C GLY A 209 -7.51 1.44 11.98
N ALA A 210 -7.73 2.20 10.88
CA ALA A 210 -6.78 2.25 9.78
C ALA A 210 -5.52 3.04 10.15
N ASP A 211 -4.35 2.62 9.64
CA ASP A 211 -3.04 3.25 9.87
C ASP A 211 -2.55 4.01 8.63
N VAL A 212 -2.85 3.48 7.43
CA VAL A 212 -2.35 3.97 6.14
C VAL A 212 -3.53 4.40 5.27
N PHE A 213 -3.46 5.63 4.74
CA PHE A 213 -4.56 6.26 4.02
C PHE A 213 -4.13 6.62 2.60
N VAL A 214 -4.75 5.97 1.62
CA VAL A 214 -4.55 6.29 0.20
C VAL A 214 -5.50 7.42 -0.20
N ALA A 215 -4.95 8.57 -0.60
CA ALA A 215 -5.71 9.74 -1.01
C ALA A 215 -5.23 10.27 -2.37
N GLY A 216 -6.10 10.25 -3.37
CA GLY A 216 -5.79 10.73 -4.72
C GLY A 216 -6.22 12.18 -4.91
N SER A 217 -7.47 12.38 -5.34
CA SER A 217 -8.02 13.70 -5.67
C SER A 217 -8.02 14.70 -4.51
N ALA A 218 -8.08 14.23 -3.26
CA ALA A 218 -7.97 15.08 -2.08
C ALA A 218 -6.57 15.69 -1.91
N VAL A 219 -5.54 15.12 -2.55
CA VAL A 219 -4.17 15.63 -2.55
C VAL A 219 -3.87 16.34 -3.86
N PHE A 220 -3.85 15.65 -5.00
CA PHE A 220 -3.45 16.22 -6.29
C PHE A 220 -4.49 17.16 -6.91
N GLY A 221 -5.72 17.20 -6.39
CA GLY A 221 -6.72 18.20 -6.76
C GLY A 221 -6.71 19.48 -5.89
N ALA A 222 -5.85 19.55 -4.87
CA ALA A 222 -5.74 20.71 -3.99
C ALA A 222 -4.84 21.79 -4.61
N GLU A 223 -5.00 23.06 -4.17
CA GLU A 223 -4.08 24.14 -4.57
C GLU A 223 -2.63 23.88 -4.15
N ASN A 224 -2.43 23.25 -2.99
CA ASN A 224 -1.14 22.82 -2.48
C ASN A 224 -1.25 21.36 -2.00
N ALA A 225 -0.61 20.46 -2.74
CA ALA A 225 -0.66 19.03 -2.46
C ALA A 225 0.04 18.65 -1.14
N ALA A 226 1.16 19.33 -0.80
CA ALA A 226 1.88 19.10 0.45
C ALA A 226 1.03 19.47 1.67
N ASP A 227 0.39 20.66 1.67
CA ASP A 227 -0.50 21.11 2.74
C ASP A 227 -1.71 20.17 2.90
N ALA A 228 -2.21 19.61 1.78
CA ALA A 228 -3.30 18.65 1.79
C ALA A 228 -2.89 17.34 2.50
N VAL A 229 -1.67 16.85 2.26
CA VAL A 229 -1.11 15.66 2.97
C VAL A 229 -1.03 15.93 4.47
N ASP A 230 -0.45 17.07 4.89
CA ASP A 230 -0.30 17.42 6.30
C ASP A 230 -1.66 17.59 7.00
N ARG A 231 -2.64 18.17 6.30
CA ARG A 231 -4.01 18.30 6.80
C ARG A 231 -4.66 16.93 7.02
N LEU A 232 -4.54 16.01 6.05
CA LEU A 232 -5.08 14.66 6.18
C LEU A 232 -4.43 13.92 7.36
N ARG A 233 -3.11 14.01 7.53
CA ARG A 233 -2.39 13.43 8.66
C ARG A 233 -2.91 13.95 10.00
N THR A 234 -3.10 15.27 10.10
CA THR A 234 -3.61 15.91 11.32
C THR A 234 -5.00 15.42 11.69
N LEU A 235 -5.92 15.33 10.71
CA LEU A 235 -7.29 14.84 10.92
C LEU A 235 -7.31 13.37 11.37
N ALA A 236 -6.53 12.50 10.71
CA ALA A 236 -6.43 11.10 11.08
C ALA A 236 -5.87 10.93 12.50
N GLY A 237 -4.81 11.67 12.84
CA GLY A 237 -4.20 11.63 14.19
C GLY A 237 -5.15 12.07 15.30
N SER A 238 -5.99 13.07 15.03
CA SER A 238 -7.00 13.55 15.98
C SER A 238 -8.11 12.54 16.25
N ALA A 239 -8.43 11.68 15.29
CA ALA A 239 -9.48 10.67 15.41
C ALA A 239 -9.03 9.40 16.16
N GLN A 240 -7.70 9.17 16.28
CA GLN A 240 -7.15 8.04 17.04
C GLN A 240 -6.78 8.38 18.50
N SER A 241 -6.92 9.66 18.89
CA SER A 241 -6.62 10.16 20.24
C SER A 241 -7.81 9.99 21.18
#